data_7134029357954a0734b3278697968ade
#
_entry.id   7134029357954a0734b3278697968ade
#
_cell.length_a   1.000
_cell.length_b   1.000
_cell.length_c   1.000
_cell.angle_alpha   90.00
_cell.angle_beta   90.00
_cell.angle_gamma   90.00
#
_symmetry.space_group_name_H-M   'P 1'
#
loop_
_entity.id
_entity.type
_entity.pdbx_description
1 polymer ?
#
loop_
_entity_poly.entity_id
_entity_poly.type
_entity_poly.pdbx_seq_one_letter_code
_entity_poly.pdbx_strand_id
1 'polypeptide(L)'
;MKRRIKAAAVKDANGVLHTARMHDDTGVEGERGFLLNDGSFVDRYEGMKVARESGQLMDDEGREDLHSRMTMMDDYPEDIGDTTDEKQDDDISTKTVLFVCNPLFVDMATRLARDFKKVYLYVPVAGSFPTMNHGMVGYGLEGVELVDNMWDKFDEIDLFVFPDLGHAALQVQLEKMGKRVWGARYGEELEIYRDVTKELMEKEGLPVQPWKMMTGMKALREYLQTHENQHIKINKWRGVTESFFAPRYDIVAPKLDEIAAKLGAFQEVLEFIVEDDLPDKVEIGLDCYCIDGKYPKNTLCGIEVKDLGYVGEMMPYKDIPEPITRWTDTMAKYMGRAGYRGFLSNEIRIGKDKEPYMIDATCRAPCPPNELYCELYTNLSEIIWHGANGVLVEPIPAGKFGVEVILKSAWAEKNWQQISFDPKYRRNIKLFNAVKVDDNYYIVPQDDEMIEIGAVVGWGDTLEEAIEMVKEAGDTIEGYGIKFNVGPVEMAKEQVAKIEEFGVSPFSIESEKEQS
;
A
#
# COMPACT_ATOMS: atom_id res chain seq x y z
N MET A 1 24.09 7.58 -35.59
CA MET A 1 23.55 7.27 -34.26
C MET A 1 22.19 6.61 -34.48
N LYS A 2 21.84 5.54 -33.78
CA LYS A 2 20.53 4.91 -33.94
C LYS A 2 19.45 5.88 -33.44
N ARG A 3 18.35 6.05 -34.16
CA ARG A 3 17.23 6.90 -33.71
C ARG A 3 16.59 6.27 -32.48
N ARG A 4 16.29 7.06 -31.48
CA ARG A 4 15.69 6.63 -30.21
C ARG A 4 14.66 7.64 -29.74
N ILE A 5 13.63 7.17 -29.05
CA ILE A 5 12.65 8.02 -28.40
C ILE A 5 13.31 8.71 -27.20
N LYS A 6 13.26 10.04 -27.18
CA LYS A 6 13.83 10.88 -26.14
C LYS A 6 12.79 11.26 -25.09
N ALA A 7 11.63 11.75 -25.53
CA ALA A 7 10.52 12.15 -24.65
C ALA A 7 9.18 12.07 -25.40
N ALA A 8 8.07 11.98 -24.67
CA ALA A 8 6.76 12.31 -25.22
C ALA A 8 6.72 13.81 -25.53
N ALA A 9 6.10 14.20 -26.64
CA ALA A 9 6.06 15.59 -27.08
C ALA A 9 4.69 15.98 -27.61
N VAL A 10 4.27 17.20 -27.31
CA VAL A 10 3.11 17.86 -27.93
C VAL A 10 3.58 19.09 -28.66
N LYS A 11 3.23 19.20 -29.94
CA LYS A 11 3.50 20.35 -30.77
C LYS A 11 2.29 21.26 -30.77
N ASP A 12 2.43 22.44 -30.21
CA ASP A 12 1.34 23.41 -30.12
C ASP A 12 1.00 24.07 -31.47
N ALA A 13 -0.03 24.90 -31.48
CA ALA A 13 -0.49 25.61 -32.66
C ALA A 13 0.57 26.57 -33.26
N ASN A 14 1.59 26.96 -32.49
CA ASN A 14 2.68 27.82 -32.93
C ASN A 14 3.90 27.01 -33.40
N GLY A 15 3.82 25.67 -33.36
CA GLY A 15 4.90 24.77 -33.74
C GLY A 15 5.96 24.56 -32.64
N VAL A 16 5.72 25.03 -31.41
CA VAL A 16 6.62 24.81 -30.26
C VAL A 16 6.41 23.42 -29.71
N LEU A 17 7.51 22.74 -29.44
CA LEU A 17 7.50 21.40 -28.82
C LEU A 17 7.56 21.51 -27.31
N HIS A 18 6.57 20.94 -26.66
CA HIS A 18 6.48 20.76 -25.20
C HIS A 18 6.72 19.29 -24.89
N THR A 19 7.71 18.97 -24.05
CA THR A 19 8.11 17.60 -23.78
C THR A 19 7.83 17.24 -22.33
N ALA A 20 7.43 15.98 -22.09
CA ALA A 20 7.22 15.40 -20.77
C ALA A 20 7.36 13.87 -20.85
N ARG A 21 7.23 13.19 -19.72
CA ARG A 21 7.19 11.73 -19.64
C ARG A 21 5.96 11.16 -20.36
N MET A 22 4.81 11.80 -20.20
CA MET A 22 3.57 11.46 -20.91
C MET A 22 3.01 12.68 -21.66
N HIS A 23 2.26 12.44 -22.74
CA HIS A 23 1.65 13.53 -23.51
C HIS A 23 0.73 14.41 -22.67
N ASP A 24 0.00 13.81 -21.72
CA ASP A 24 -0.92 14.52 -20.85
C ASP A 24 -0.19 15.42 -19.83
N ASP A 25 1.07 15.10 -19.51
CA ASP A 25 1.89 15.87 -18.56
C ASP A 25 2.45 17.17 -19.17
N THR A 26 2.38 17.34 -20.49
CA THR A 26 2.82 18.58 -21.14
C THR A 26 1.92 19.78 -20.80
N GLY A 27 0.68 19.55 -20.38
CA GLY A 27 -0.29 20.59 -20.07
C GLY A 27 -0.74 21.42 -21.30
N VAL A 28 -0.39 21.00 -22.53
CA VAL A 28 -0.62 21.74 -23.76
C VAL A 28 -1.45 20.94 -24.73
N GLU A 29 -2.43 21.59 -25.37
CA GLU A 29 -3.17 20.99 -26.49
C GLU A 29 -2.39 21.14 -27.81
N GLY A 30 -2.35 20.06 -28.60
CA GLY A 30 -1.66 20.07 -29.87
C GLY A 30 -1.48 18.69 -30.50
N GLU A 31 -0.63 18.61 -31.52
CA GLU A 31 -0.26 17.36 -32.18
C GLU A 31 0.61 16.51 -31.26
N ARG A 32 0.12 15.30 -30.88
CA ARG A 32 0.82 14.37 -30.02
C ARG A 32 1.78 13.48 -30.78
N GLY A 33 3.02 13.42 -30.34
CA GLY A 33 4.08 12.60 -30.94
C GLY A 33 5.25 12.42 -30.00
N PHE A 34 6.45 12.23 -30.54
CA PHE A 34 7.64 11.97 -29.76
C PHE A 34 8.82 12.80 -30.27
N LEU A 35 9.61 13.33 -29.33
CA LEU A 35 10.91 13.90 -29.62
C LEU A 35 11.94 12.77 -29.67
N LEU A 36 12.78 12.76 -30.70
CA LEU A 36 13.87 11.81 -30.84
C LEU A 36 15.21 12.40 -30.38
N ASN A 37 16.19 11.53 -30.19
CA ASN A 37 17.56 11.89 -29.78
C ASN A 37 18.33 12.73 -30.82
N ASP A 38 17.87 12.79 -32.06
CA ASP A 38 18.38 13.67 -33.11
C ASP A 38 17.69 15.06 -33.16
N GLY A 39 16.75 15.31 -32.23
CA GLY A 39 15.97 16.54 -32.16
C GLY A 39 14.74 16.59 -33.07
N SER A 40 14.47 15.56 -33.84
CA SER A 40 13.28 15.51 -34.71
C SER A 40 12.02 15.14 -33.93
N PHE A 41 10.88 15.74 -34.31
CA PHE A 41 9.56 15.34 -33.85
C PHE A 41 8.97 14.32 -34.82
N VAL A 42 8.40 13.27 -34.30
CA VAL A 42 7.70 12.23 -35.07
C VAL A 42 6.30 12.02 -34.51
N ASP A 43 5.36 11.65 -35.36
CA ASP A 43 4.03 11.25 -34.92
C ASP A 43 4.06 9.89 -34.21
N ARG A 44 2.91 9.46 -33.71
CA ARG A 44 2.78 8.23 -32.93
C ARG A 44 3.06 6.96 -33.74
N TYR A 45 2.81 6.97 -35.05
CA TYR A 45 3.05 5.84 -35.95
C TYR A 45 4.53 5.67 -36.29
N GLU A 46 5.22 6.75 -36.63
CA GLU A 46 6.67 6.72 -36.84
C GLU A 46 7.40 6.47 -35.50
N GLY A 47 6.89 7.00 -34.39
CA GLY A 47 7.36 6.73 -33.02
C GLY A 47 7.33 5.24 -32.70
N MET A 48 6.27 4.51 -33.06
CA MET A 48 6.15 3.06 -32.87
C MET A 48 7.27 2.30 -33.61
N LYS A 49 7.56 2.67 -34.86
CA LYS A 49 8.65 2.05 -35.61
C LYS A 49 10.01 2.28 -34.94
N VAL A 50 10.27 3.52 -34.53
CA VAL A 50 11.52 3.87 -33.83
C VAL A 50 11.65 3.10 -32.52
N ALA A 51 10.59 3.00 -31.73
CA ALA A 51 10.60 2.28 -30.46
C ALA A 51 10.88 0.77 -30.65
N ARG A 52 10.25 0.14 -31.65
CA ARG A 52 10.53 -1.26 -32.02
C ARG A 52 11.97 -1.46 -32.46
N GLU A 53 12.46 -0.62 -33.37
CA GLU A 53 13.83 -0.73 -33.90
C GLU A 53 14.90 -0.43 -32.85
N SER A 54 14.61 0.47 -31.90
CA SER A 54 15.55 0.85 -30.83
C SER A 54 15.52 -0.10 -29.64
N GLY A 55 14.50 -0.95 -29.52
CA GLY A 55 14.27 -1.80 -28.36
C GLY A 55 13.73 -1.05 -27.14
N GLN A 56 13.08 0.11 -27.37
CA GLN A 56 12.46 0.92 -26.30
C GLN A 56 10.98 0.59 -26.10
N LEU A 57 10.38 -0.26 -26.93
CA LEU A 57 9.01 -0.71 -26.77
C LEU A 57 8.92 -1.68 -25.61
N MET A 58 8.02 -1.40 -24.68
CA MET A 58 7.80 -2.21 -23.48
C MET A 58 6.78 -3.31 -23.72
N ASP A 59 5.78 -3.00 -24.55
CA ASP A 59 4.72 -3.92 -24.92
C ASP A 59 4.35 -3.71 -26.40
N ASP A 60 4.41 -4.79 -27.19
CA ASP A 60 4.00 -4.79 -28.58
C ASP A 60 2.68 -5.55 -28.73
N GLU A 61 1.58 -4.94 -28.30
CA GLU A 61 0.22 -5.48 -28.46
C GLU A 61 -0.26 -5.54 -29.90
N GLY A 62 0.64 -5.42 -30.89
CA GLY A 62 0.30 -5.40 -32.30
C GLY A 62 -0.34 -4.08 -32.77
N ARG A 63 -0.27 -3.02 -31.97
CA ARG A 63 -0.75 -1.68 -32.33
C ARG A 63 0.15 -1.01 -33.37
N GLU A 64 -0.43 -0.14 -34.16
CA GLU A 64 0.32 0.60 -35.16
C GLU A 64 0.83 1.96 -34.63
N ASP A 65 0.26 2.47 -33.52
CA ASP A 65 0.60 3.76 -32.94
C ASP A 65 1.17 3.65 -31.52
N LEU A 66 2.20 4.45 -31.21
CA LEU A 66 2.90 4.46 -29.93
C LEU A 66 2.17 5.32 -28.91
N HIS A 67 1.99 4.79 -27.71
CA HIS A 67 1.59 5.55 -26.54
C HIS A 67 2.79 5.79 -25.62
N SER A 68 2.83 6.96 -24.96
CA SER A 68 3.92 7.31 -24.05
C SER A 68 4.08 6.32 -22.87
N ARG A 69 3.01 5.60 -22.50
CA ARG A 69 3.02 4.53 -21.48
C ARG A 69 3.69 3.24 -21.94
N MET A 70 3.88 3.06 -23.25
CA MET A 70 4.37 1.82 -23.86
C MET A 70 5.86 1.85 -24.19
N THR A 71 6.56 2.94 -23.92
CA THR A 71 7.95 3.10 -24.34
C THR A 71 8.85 3.68 -23.27
N MET A 72 10.07 3.16 -23.20
CA MET A 72 11.17 3.77 -22.46
C MET A 72 11.71 4.97 -23.25
N MET A 73 12.01 6.06 -22.56
CA MET A 73 12.46 7.30 -23.19
C MET A 73 13.83 7.72 -22.66
N ASP A 74 14.71 8.25 -23.53
CA ASP A 74 16.09 8.58 -23.14
C ASP A 74 16.18 9.76 -22.14
N ASP A 75 15.25 10.74 -22.17
CA ASP A 75 15.20 11.85 -21.21
C ASP A 75 14.55 11.44 -19.86
N TYR A 76 13.98 10.24 -19.79
CA TYR A 76 13.42 9.64 -18.60
C TYR A 76 14.03 8.23 -18.43
N PRO A 77 15.37 8.15 -18.33
CA PRO A 77 16.05 6.88 -18.13
C PRO A 77 15.74 6.30 -16.75
N GLU A 78 15.94 5.01 -16.62
CA GLU A 78 15.84 4.28 -15.33
C GLU A 78 16.87 4.77 -14.30
N ASP A 79 17.95 5.43 -14.74
CA ASP A 79 18.92 6.11 -13.91
C ASP A 79 18.54 7.61 -13.76
N ILE A 80 17.70 7.88 -12.78
CA ILE A 80 17.77 9.21 -12.16
C ILE A 80 19.06 9.17 -11.36
N GLY A 81 20.13 9.69 -11.97
CA GLY A 81 21.39 9.87 -11.29
C GLY A 81 21.18 10.57 -9.95
N ASP A 82 22.08 10.26 -9.04
CA ASP A 82 22.24 10.88 -7.73
C ASP A 82 22.02 12.40 -7.84
N THR A 83 20.78 12.84 -7.85
CA THR A 83 20.45 14.23 -7.60
C THR A 83 20.65 14.42 -6.12
N THR A 84 21.91 14.63 -5.75
CA THR A 84 22.24 15.43 -4.58
C THR A 84 21.81 16.86 -4.89
N ASP A 85 20.51 17.05 -5.08
CA ASP A 85 19.92 18.36 -4.90
C ASP A 85 20.06 18.68 -3.42
N GLU A 86 20.76 19.78 -3.18
CA GLU A 86 20.88 20.39 -1.87
C GLU A 86 19.54 20.22 -1.16
N LYS A 87 19.55 19.59 0.02
CA LYS A 87 18.42 19.57 0.94
C LYS A 87 17.98 21.02 1.04
N GLN A 88 16.94 21.40 0.33
CA GLN A 88 16.18 22.58 0.71
C GLN A 88 15.73 22.27 2.12
N ASP A 89 16.27 23.00 3.07
CA ASP A 89 15.98 22.87 4.50
C ASP A 89 14.56 23.42 4.70
N ASP A 90 13.61 22.67 4.19
CA ASP A 90 12.18 22.96 4.29
C ASP A 90 11.77 22.58 5.72
N ASP A 91 11.73 23.54 6.61
CA ASP A 91 11.23 23.37 7.96
C ASP A 91 9.76 22.90 7.92
N ILE A 92 9.55 21.58 8.08
CA ILE A 92 8.23 20.96 8.02
C ILE A 92 7.28 21.49 9.11
N SER A 93 7.82 22.02 10.22
CA SER A 93 7.03 22.63 11.28
C SER A 93 6.27 23.88 10.84
N THR A 94 6.58 24.42 9.67
CA THR A 94 5.88 25.55 9.05
C THR A 94 4.80 25.13 8.06
N LYS A 95 4.74 23.85 7.69
CA LYS A 95 3.93 23.33 6.58
C LYS A 95 2.56 22.81 7.03
N THR A 96 1.62 22.89 6.12
CA THR A 96 0.23 22.44 6.30
C THR A 96 -0.04 21.22 5.45
N VAL A 97 -0.59 20.18 6.06
CA VAL A 97 -0.94 18.91 5.42
C VAL A 97 -2.45 18.76 5.33
N LEU A 98 -2.94 18.24 4.23
CA LEU A 98 -4.27 17.64 4.15
C LEU A 98 -4.14 16.13 4.00
N PHE A 99 -4.67 15.41 4.97
CA PHE A 99 -4.71 13.95 5.00
C PHE A 99 -6.09 13.49 4.51
N VAL A 100 -6.11 12.77 3.38
CA VAL A 100 -7.34 12.19 2.83
C VAL A 100 -7.52 10.82 3.45
N CYS A 101 -8.37 10.74 4.46
CA CYS A 101 -8.46 9.60 5.37
C CYS A 101 -9.44 8.54 4.90
N ASN A 102 -8.97 7.31 4.73
CA ASN A 102 -9.79 6.17 5.10
C ASN A 102 -9.81 6.09 6.64
N PRO A 103 -10.97 5.86 7.29
CA PRO A 103 -11.10 5.81 8.74
C PRO A 103 -10.11 4.91 9.50
N LEU A 104 -9.50 3.92 8.83
CA LEU A 104 -8.43 3.07 9.38
C LEU A 104 -7.16 3.85 9.73
N PHE A 105 -6.82 4.87 8.96
CA PHE A 105 -5.52 5.57 9.05
C PHE A 105 -5.58 6.85 9.87
N VAL A 106 -6.61 7.06 10.68
CA VAL A 106 -6.80 8.32 11.44
C VAL A 106 -5.63 8.60 12.40
N ASP A 107 -5.04 7.57 12.99
CA ASP A 107 -3.88 7.72 13.89
C ASP A 107 -2.60 8.12 13.15
N MET A 108 -2.45 7.80 11.88
CA MET A 108 -1.35 8.31 11.06
C MET A 108 -1.45 9.83 10.88
N ALA A 109 -2.66 10.38 10.73
CA ALA A 109 -2.84 11.84 10.70
C ALA A 109 -2.42 12.49 12.03
N THR A 110 -2.77 11.89 13.18
CA THR A 110 -2.32 12.38 14.49
C THR A 110 -0.81 12.28 14.66
N ARG A 111 -0.16 11.26 14.07
CA ARG A 111 1.30 11.14 14.05
C ARG A 111 1.95 12.29 13.29
N LEU A 112 1.44 12.63 12.11
CA LEU A 112 1.95 13.75 11.31
C LEU A 112 1.74 15.09 12.01
N ALA A 113 0.66 15.25 12.76
CA ALA A 113 0.37 16.48 13.51
C ALA A 113 1.37 16.81 14.63
N ARG A 114 2.27 15.88 14.98
CA ARG A 114 3.35 16.14 15.94
C ARG A 114 4.48 16.99 15.34
N ASP A 115 4.67 16.93 14.02
CA ASP A 115 5.82 17.51 13.34
C ASP A 115 5.44 18.65 12.39
N PHE A 116 4.26 18.57 11.76
CA PHE A 116 3.76 19.62 10.88
C PHE A 116 3.04 20.75 11.65
N LYS A 117 3.06 21.94 11.09
CA LYS A 117 2.34 23.12 11.66
C LYS A 117 0.85 22.84 11.84
N LYS A 118 0.24 22.17 10.88
CA LYS A 118 -1.19 21.88 10.85
C LYS A 118 -1.48 20.64 10.00
N VAL A 119 -2.39 19.81 10.48
CA VAL A 119 -2.92 18.69 9.72
C VAL A 119 -4.44 18.80 9.64
N TYR A 120 -4.94 19.03 8.45
CA TYR A 120 -6.35 18.90 8.13
C TYR A 120 -6.66 17.43 7.82
N LEU A 121 -7.79 16.96 8.31
CA LEU A 121 -8.31 15.63 8.06
C LEU A 121 -9.57 15.72 7.23
N TYR A 122 -9.55 15.15 6.03
CA TYR A 122 -10.72 15.02 5.18
C TYR A 122 -11.10 13.54 5.08
N VAL A 123 -12.33 13.22 5.52
CA VAL A 123 -12.91 11.88 5.37
C VAL A 123 -13.88 11.94 4.18
N PRO A 124 -13.51 11.38 3.02
CA PRO A 124 -14.40 11.42 1.86
C PRO A 124 -15.66 10.62 2.14
N VAL A 125 -16.78 11.24 1.87
CA VAL A 125 -18.09 10.63 2.03
C VAL A 125 -18.52 10.07 0.69
N ALA A 126 -18.63 8.75 0.60
CA ALA A 126 -19.12 8.07 -0.59
C ALA A 126 -20.66 8.02 -0.59
N GLY A 127 -21.25 8.46 -1.70
CA GLY A 127 -22.68 8.36 -1.94
C GLY A 127 -23.51 9.59 -1.55
N SER A 128 -24.75 9.62 -2.05
CA SER A 128 -25.67 10.76 -1.91
C SER A 128 -26.32 10.84 -0.51
N PHE A 129 -26.30 9.77 0.24
CA PHE A 129 -26.86 9.68 1.59
C PHE A 129 -25.84 9.03 2.53
N PRO A 130 -24.77 9.77 2.90
CA PRO A 130 -23.76 9.24 3.79
C PRO A 130 -24.34 9.00 5.18
N THR A 131 -23.84 7.98 5.86
CA THR A 131 -24.14 7.82 7.27
C THR A 131 -23.45 8.95 8.06
N MET A 132 -24.11 9.49 9.08
CA MET A 132 -23.51 10.54 9.93
C MET A 132 -22.21 10.07 10.59
N ASN A 133 -22.08 8.79 10.86
CA ASN A 133 -20.92 8.19 11.52
C ASN A 133 -19.61 8.48 10.77
N HIS A 134 -19.58 8.35 9.45
CA HIS A 134 -18.36 8.60 8.67
C HIS A 134 -17.81 10.03 8.85
N GLY A 135 -18.68 11.01 8.90
CA GLY A 135 -18.28 12.41 9.07
C GLY A 135 -17.75 12.76 10.48
N MET A 136 -17.83 11.83 11.43
CA MET A 136 -17.36 12.07 12.80
C MET A 136 -15.95 11.58 13.07
N VAL A 137 -15.44 10.61 12.28
CA VAL A 137 -14.11 10.02 12.48
C VAL A 137 -13.05 11.12 12.47
N GLY A 138 -12.16 11.08 13.45
CA GLY A 138 -11.12 12.09 13.63
C GLY A 138 -11.51 13.28 14.49
N TYR A 139 -12.80 13.45 14.82
CA TYR A 139 -13.23 14.57 15.68
C TYR A 139 -12.54 14.52 17.04
N GLY A 140 -11.97 15.66 17.45
CA GLY A 140 -11.33 15.86 18.74
C GLY A 140 -10.00 15.12 18.95
N LEU A 141 -9.50 14.39 17.94
CA LEU A 141 -8.19 13.74 18.04
C LEU A 141 -7.04 14.75 18.03
N GLU A 142 -5.93 14.35 18.60
CA GLU A 142 -4.79 15.21 18.87
C GLU A 142 -4.20 15.83 17.60
N GLY A 143 -4.18 17.15 17.53
CA GLY A 143 -3.47 17.93 16.51
C GLY A 143 -4.07 17.90 15.11
N VAL A 144 -5.22 17.25 14.90
CA VAL A 144 -5.91 17.22 13.60
C VAL A 144 -7.14 18.12 13.64
N GLU A 145 -7.49 18.70 12.49
CA GLU A 145 -8.68 19.53 12.28
C GLU A 145 -9.50 18.94 11.12
N LEU A 146 -10.74 18.54 11.39
CA LEU A 146 -11.65 18.05 10.37
C LEU A 146 -12.03 19.15 9.38
N VAL A 147 -12.11 18.80 8.11
CA VAL A 147 -12.65 19.65 7.05
C VAL A 147 -13.74 18.90 6.27
N ASP A 148 -14.83 19.58 6.02
CA ASP A 148 -15.98 19.00 5.29
C ASP A 148 -15.71 18.92 3.79
N ASN A 149 -14.79 19.74 3.27
CA ASN A 149 -14.46 19.81 1.86
C ASN A 149 -12.95 20.09 1.69
N MET A 150 -12.26 19.22 1.01
CA MET A 150 -10.81 19.34 0.80
C MET A 150 -10.40 20.60 0.01
N TRP A 151 -11.31 21.17 -0.78
CA TRP A 151 -11.03 22.33 -1.62
C TRP A 151 -11.11 23.65 -0.87
N ASP A 152 -11.81 23.72 0.28
CA ASP A 152 -12.00 24.95 1.06
C ASP A 152 -10.68 25.50 1.61
N LYS A 153 -9.68 24.63 1.78
CA LYS A 153 -8.36 24.94 2.31
C LYS A 153 -7.23 24.79 1.29
N PHE A 154 -7.58 24.62 0.02
CA PHE A 154 -6.64 24.24 -1.03
C PHE A 154 -5.38 25.11 -1.08
N ASP A 155 -5.53 26.44 -0.99
CA ASP A 155 -4.41 27.38 -1.07
C ASP A 155 -3.48 27.32 0.17
N GLU A 156 -4.00 26.89 1.31
CA GLU A 156 -3.25 26.76 2.56
C GLU A 156 -2.45 25.45 2.64
N ILE A 157 -2.76 24.46 1.79
CA ILE A 157 -2.19 23.12 1.85
C ILE A 157 -0.90 23.05 1.05
N ASP A 158 0.19 22.65 1.72
CA ASP A 158 1.50 22.41 1.12
C ASP A 158 1.65 20.95 0.65
N LEU A 159 1.00 19.98 1.34
CA LEU A 159 1.14 18.54 1.09
C LEU A 159 -0.21 17.83 1.21
N PHE A 160 -0.54 17.01 0.21
CA PHE A 160 -1.66 16.07 0.23
C PHE A 160 -1.16 14.66 0.50
N VAL A 161 -1.74 13.97 1.47
CA VAL A 161 -1.39 12.59 1.84
C VAL A 161 -2.58 11.67 1.58
N PHE A 162 -2.36 10.66 0.73
CA PHE A 162 -3.31 9.61 0.40
C PHE A 162 -2.75 8.27 0.87
N PRO A 163 -3.15 7.78 2.05
CA PRO A 163 -2.65 6.51 2.56
C PRO A 163 -3.24 5.30 1.85
N ASP A 164 -4.39 5.45 1.19
CA ASP A 164 -5.19 4.39 0.60
C ASP A 164 -5.36 4.55 -0.91
N LEU A 165 -5.98 3.55 -1.53
CA LEU A 165 -6.25 3.42 -2.97
C LEU A 165 -7.44 4.28 -3.45
N GLY A 166 -7.65 4.27 -4.76
CA GLY A 166 -8.84 4.85 -5.39
C GLY A 166 -8.73 6.34 -5.73
N HIS A 167 -7.55 6.92 -5.61
CA HIS A 167 -7.34 8.36 -5.79
C HIS A 167 -6.30 8.72 -6.86
N ALA A 168 -5.86 7.79 -7.71
CA ALA A 168 -4.78 8.00 -8.68
C ALA A 168 -4.96 9.25 -9.54
N ALA A 169 -6.12 9.40 -10.16
CA ALA A 169 -6.40 10.53 -11.05
C ALA A 169 -6.38 11.88 -10.29
N LEU A 170 -6.91 11.91 -9.06
CA LEU A 170 -6.89 13.10 -8.21
C LEU A 170 -5.47 13.46 -7.80
N GLN A 171 -4.66 12.48 -7.41
CA GLN A 171 -3.26 12.66 -7.03
C GLN A 171 -2.46 13.30 -8.18
N VAL A 172 -2.59 12.76 -9.39
CA VAL A 172 -1.95 13.31 -10.61
C VAL A 172 -2.45 14.71 -10.92
N GLN A 173 -3.75 14.99 -10.73
CA GLN A 173 -4.29 16.33 -10.95
C GLN A 173 -3.76 17.35 -9.95
N LEU A 174 -3.64 17.01 -8.68
CA LEU A 174 -3.06 17.87 -7.64
C LEU A 174 -1.60 18.22 -7.95
N GLU A 175 -0.81 17.25 -8.43
CA GLU A 175 0.57 17.52 -8.87
C GLU A 175 0.63 18.49 -10.05
N LYS A 176 -0.26 18.33 -11.05
CA LYS A 176 -0.38 19.29 -12.16
C LYS A 176 -0.73 20.70 -11.68
N MET A 177 -1.41 20.82 -10.56
CA MET A 177 -1.71 22.09 -9.90
C MET A 177 -0.56 22.60 -9.00
N GLY A 178 0.60 21.95 -9.02
CA GLY A 178 1.79 22.33 -8.27
C GLY A 178 1.80 21.92 -6.80
N LYS A 179 0.92 21.01 -6.39
CA LYS A 179 0.87 20.50 -5.02
C LYS A 179 1.77 19.29 -4.82
N ARG A 180 2.39 19.16 -3.66
CA ARG A 180 3.08 17.94 -3.25
C ARG A 180 2.06 16.86 -2.91
N VAL A 181 2.31 15.63 -3.33
CA VAL A 181 1.40 14.51 -3.11
C VAL A 181 2.17 13.27 -2.69
N TRP A 182 1.79 12.70 -1.54
CA TRP A 182 2.18 11.37 -1.12
C TRP A 182 1.04 10.40 -1.42
N GLY A 183 1.30 9.38 -2.22
CA GLY A 183 0.30 8.36 -2.61
C GLY A 183 0.77 7.49 -3.77
N ALA A 184 0.01 6.46 -4.09
CA ALA A 184 0.36 5.43 -5.06
C ALA A 184 0.29 5.90 -6.53
N ARG A 185 -0.51 6.94 -6.82
CA ARG A 185 -0.87 7.31 -8.19
C ARG A 185 -1.40 6.09 -8.95
N TYR A 186 -1.06 5.96 -10.25
CA TYR A 186 -1.46 4.78 -11.03
C TYR A 186 -0.73 3.49 -10.64
N GLY A 187 0.24 3.53 -9.70
CA GLY A 187 0.81 2.31 -9.14
C GLY A 187 -0.17 1.50 -8.28
N GLU A 188 -1.30 2.12 -7.85
CA GLU A 188 -2.39 1.41 -7.18
C GLU A 188 -3.03 0.33 -8.06
N GLU A 189 -2.89 0.43 -9.40
CA GLU A 189 -3.43 -0.54 -10.34
C GLU A 189 -2.85 -1.95 -10.12
N LEU A 190 -1.62 -2.06 -9.61
CA LEU A 190 -1.01 -3.36 -9.28
C LEU A 190 -1.74 -4.10 -8.14
N GLU A 191 -2.45 -3.39 -7.30
CA GLU A 191 -3.28 -3.98 -6.25
C GLU A 191 -4.74 -4.14 -6.69
N ILE A 192 -5.29 -3.16 -7.42
CA ILE A 192 -6.72 -3.12 -7.80
C ILE A 192 -7.02 -4.13 -8.91
N TYR A 193 -6.18 -4.18 -9.95
CA TYR A 193 -6.37 -5.05 -11.12
C TYR A 193 -5.53 -6.32 -10.99
N ARG A 194 -5.95 -7.21 -10.10
CA ARG A 194 -5.21 -8.44 -9.74
C ARG A 194 -4.95 -9.35 -10.93
N ASP A 195 -5.90 -9.45 -11.88
CA ASP A 195 -5.75 -10.19 -13.13
C ASP A 195 -4.59 -9.66 -13.97
N VAL A 196 -4.57 -8.35 -14.22
CA VAL A 196 -3.52 -7.69 -15.00
C VAL A 196 -2.15 -7.84 -14.31
N THR A 197 -2.12 -7.73 -12.97
CA THR A 197 -0.88 -7.89 -12.20
C THR A 197 -0.34 -9.32 -12.29
N LYS A 198 -1.21 -10.34 -12.25
CA LYS A 198 -0.77 -11.74 -12.43
C LYS A 198 -0.20 -11.99 -13.82
N GLU A 199 -0.87 -11.52 -14.88
CA GLU A 199 -0.37 -11.60 -16.26
C GLU A 199 0.98 -10.88 -16.40
N LEU A 200 1.13 -9.72 -15.76
CA LEU A 200 2.38 -8.98 -15.75
C LEU A 200 3.51 -9.75 -15.05
N MET A 201 3.22 -10.36 -13.89
CA MET A 201 4.19 -11.18 -13.17
C MET A 201 4.64 -12.40 -13.99
N GLU A 202 3.70 -13.09 -14.65
CA GLU A 202 4.02 -14.21 -15.56
C GLU A 202 4.94 -13.75 -16.70
N LYS A 203 4.65 -12.60 -17.31
CA LYS A 203 5.47 -11.99 -18.36
C LYS A 203 6.88 -11.64 -17.90
N GLU A 204 7.03 -11.17 -16.65
CA GLU A 204 8.34 -10.85 -16.05
C GLU A 204 9.07 -12.09 -15.51
N GLY A 205 8.49 -13.28 -15.62
CA GLY A 205 9.08 -14.54 -15.15
C GLY A 205 9.04 -14.72 -13.63
N LEU A 206 8.16 -13.99 -12.94
CA LEU A 206 7.92 -14.21 -11.52
C LEU A 206 7.04 -15.45 -11.30
N PRO A 207 7.25 -16.21 -10.23
CA PRO A 207 6.37 -17.31 -9.87
C PRO A 207 4.96 -16.83 -9.56
N VAL A 208 3.97 -17.40 -10.22
CA VAL A 208 2.54 -17.15 -9.96
C VAL A 208 1.88 -18.49 -9.67
N GLN A 209 1.07 -18.56 -8.62
CA GLN A 209 0.28 -19.76 -8.36
C GLN A 209 -0.73 -19.98 -9.50
N PRO A 210 -1.07 -21.25 -9.82
CA PRO A 210 -2.08 -21.51 -10.84
C PRO A 210 -3.38 -20.76 -10.53
N TRP A 211 -3.89 -20.03 -11.50
CA TRP A 211 -5.07 -19.21 -11.33
C TRP A 211 -5.96 -19.20 -12.57
N LYS A 212 -7.18 -18.79 -12.41
CA LYS A 212 -8.12 -18.55 -13.51
C LYS A 212 -9.14 -17.48 -13.18
N MET A 213 -9.61 -16.81 -14.21
CA MET A 213 -10.74 -15.90 -14.12
C MET A 213 -12.06 -16.65 -14.33
N MET A 214 -13.06 -16.32 -13.51
CA MET A 214 -14.42 -16.81 -13.65
C MET A 214 -15.41 -15.66 -13.60
N THR A 215 -16.40 -15.68 -14.50
CA THR A 215 -17.47 -14.67 -14.53
C THR A 215 -18.77 -15.27 -14.04
N GLY A 216 -19.36 -14.66 -13.05
CA GLY A 216 -20.64 -15.00 -12.48
C GLY A 216 -20.59 -16.06 -11.37
N MET A 217 -21.43 -15.86 -10.37
CA MET A 217 -21.55 -16.74 -9.19
C MET A 217 -21.89 -18.18 -9.57
N LYS A 218 -22.67 -18.40 -10.64
CA LYS A 218 -23.03 -19.73 -11.10
C LYS A 218 -21.80 -20.52 -11.56
N ALA A 219 -20.94 -19.93 -12.37
CA ALA A 219 -19.72 -20.57 -12.85
C ALA A 219 -18.77 -20.91 -11.69
N LEU A 220 -18.62 -19.98 -10.74
CA LEU A 220 -17.83 -20.21 -9.53
C LEU A 220 -18.36 -21.41 -8.72
N ARG A 221 -19.67 -21.49 -8.49
CA ARG A 221 -20.28 -22.61 -7.75
C ARG A 221 -20.06 -23.96 -8.45
N GLU A 222 -20.29 -24.01 -9.76
CA GLU A 222 -20.08 -25.23 -10.56
C GLU A 222 -18.62 -25.70 -10.49
N TYR A 223 -17.67 -24.78 -10.51
CA TYR A 223 -16.25 -25.09 -10.38
C TYR A 223 -15.90 -25.64 -9.00
N LEU A 224 -16.33 -24.99 -7.94
CA LEU A 224 -16.03 -25.37 -6.55
C LEU A 224 -16.66 -26.72 -6.13
N GLN A 225 -17.69 -27.21 -6.84
CA GLN A 225 -18.22 -28.56 -6.60
C GLN A 225 -17.25 -29.69 -6.94
N THR A 226 -16.24 -29.40 -7.76
CA THR A 226 -15.25 -30.38 -8.24
C THR A 226 -13.81 -30.03 -7.92
N HIS A 227 -13.57 -28.83 -7.34
CA HIS A 227 -12.24 -28.35 -6.98
C HIS A 227 -12.24 -27.93 -5.52
N GLU A 228 -11.32 -28.49 -4.76
CA GLU A 228 -11.13 -28.21 -3.33
C GLU A 228 -9.90 -27.31 -3.13
N ASN A 229 -9.77 -26.71 -1.95
CA ASN A 229 -8.64 -25.90 -1.52
C ASN A 229 -8.33 -24.75 -2.50
N GLN A 230 -9.33 -23.92 -2.75
CA GLN A 230 -9.22 -22.78 -3.63
C GLN A 230 -9.23 -21.46 -2.83
N HIS A 231 -8.40 -20.50 -3.19
CA HIS A 231 -8.50 -19.12 -2.76
C HIS A 231 -9.32 -18.34 -3.79
N ILE A 232 -10.36 -17.66 -3.32
CA ILE A 232 -11.26 -16.89 -4.16
C ILE A 232 -11.05 -15.42 -3.85
N LYS A 233 -10.76 -14.61 -4.88
CA LYS A 233 -10.67 -13.16 -4.78
C LYS A 233 -11.67 -12.53 -5.74
N ILE A 234 -12.42 -11.54 -5.28
CA ILE A 234 -13.29 -10.76 -6.15
C ILE A 234 -12.41 -9.77 -6.90
N ASN A 235 -12.41 -9.82 -8.23
CA ASN A 235 -11.60 -8.94 -9.06
C ASN A 235 -12.11 -7.50 -9.00
N LYS A 236 -11.20 -6.53 -8.93
CA LYS A 236 -11.51 -5.08 -8.86
C LYS A 236 -12.38 -4.65 -7.68
N TRP A 237 -12.52 -5.49 -6.67
CA TRP A 237 -13.29 -5.23 -5.47
C TRP A 237 -12.38 -5.12 -4.26
N ARG A 238 -12.70 -4.19 -3.36
CA ARG A 238 -12.04 -4.01 -2.08
C ARG A 238 -13.07 -3.95 -0.95
N GLY A 239 -12.74 -4.57 0.18
CA GLY A 239 -13.58 -4.62 1.36
C GLY A 239 -13.50 -5.96 2.08
N VAL A 240 -14.22 -6.10 3.17
CA VAL A 240 -14.17 -7.26 4.10
C VAL A 240 -14.41 -8.61 3.41
N THR A 241 -15.16 -8.62 2.30
CA THR A 241 -15.54 -9.86 1.59
C THR A 241 -14.72 -10.07 0.31
N GLU A 242 -13.63 -9.34 0.11
CA GLU A 242 -12.87 -9.37 -1.14
C GLU A 242 -12.16 -10.70 -1.43
N SER A 243 -11.79 -11.44 -0.40
CA SER A 243 -11.13 -12.74 -0.53
C SER A 243 -11.57 -13.74 0.53
N PHE A 244 -11.59 -15.02 0.18
CA PHE A 244 -11.88 -16.10 1.12
C PHE A 244 -11.30 -17.43 0.64
N PHE A 245 -11.02 -18.32 1.58
CA PHE A 245 -10.58 -19.69 1.30
C PHE A 245 -11.78 -20.64 1.19
N ALA A 246 -11.80 -21.45 0.15
CA ALA A 246 -12.81 -22.47 -0.15
C ALA A 246 -12.20 -23.86 -0.03
N PRO A 247 -12.18 -24.49 1.16
CA PRO A 247 -11.62 -25.82 1.33
C PRO A 247 -12.43 -26.85 0.56
N ARG A 248 -13.78 -26.77 0.65
CA ARG A 248 -14.75 -27.59 -0.10
C ARG A 248 -16.04 -26.79 -0.31
N TYR A 249 -16.77 -27.14 -1.36
CA TYR A 249 -18.02 -26.46 -1.73
C TYR A 249 -19.05 -26.43 -0.59
N ASP A 250 -19.29 -27.57 0.09
CA ASP A 250 -20.28 -27.68 1.17
C ASP A 250 -19.99 -26.77 2.36
N ILE A 251 -18.71 -26.47 2.62
CA ILE A 251 -18.28 -25.57 3.69
C ILE A 251 -18.48 -24.10 3.28
N VAL A 252 -18.16 -23.75 2.02
CA VAL A 252 -18.19 -22.37 1.57
C VAL A 252 -19.54 -21.93 1.00
N ALA A 253 -20.44 -22.86 0.71
CA ALA A 253 -21.75 -22.56 0.12
C ALA A 253 -22.55 -21.48 0.87
N PRO A 254 -22.62 -21.45 2.22
CA PRO A 254 -23.30 -20.37 2.94
C PRO A 254 -22.67 -18.98 2.68
N LYS A 255 -21.33 -18.90 2.58
CA LYS A 255 -20.63 -17.64 2.24
C LYS A 255 -20.94 -17.19 0.82
N LEU A 256 -21.02 -18.13 -0.12
CA LEU A 256 -21.43 -17.83 -1.50
C LEU A 256 -22.89 -17.35 -1.57
N ASP A 257 -23.78 -17.88 -0.73
CA ASP A 257 -25.18 -17.42 -0.64
C ASP A 257 -25.26 -16.00 -0.09
N GLU A 258 -24.47 -15.69 0.92
CA GLU A 258 -24.37 -14.33 1.49
C GLU A 258 -23.86 -13.33 0.45
N ILE A 259 -22.76 -13.64 -0.25
CA ILE A 259 -22.20 -12.80 -1.31
C ILE A 259 -23.24 -12.61 -2.43
N ALA A 260 -23.88 -13.67 -2.88
CA ALA A 260 -24.90 -13.60 -3.92
C ALA A 260 -26.10 -12.72 -3.51
N ALA A 261 -26.52 -12.81 -2.26
CA ALA A 261 -27.61 -11.97 -1.73
C ALA A 261 -27.23 -10.48 -1.69
N LYS A 262 -26.00 -10.17 -1.28
CA LYS A 262 -25.48 -8.79 -1.27
C LYS A 262 -25.34 -8.20 -2.67
N LEU A 263 -24.91 -8.99 -3.64
CA LEU A 263 -24.67 -8.55 -5.03
C LEU A 263 -25.97 -8.47 -5.87
N GLY A 264 -27.02 -9.20 -5.50
CA GLY A 264 -28.26 -9.25 -6.30
C GLY A 264 -27.99 -9.65 -7.75
N ALA A 265 -28.53 -8.88 -8.70
CA ALA A 265 -28.35 -9.16 -10.14
C ALA A 265 -26.88 -9.02 -10.62
N PHE A 266 -26.06 -8.27 -9.90
CA PHE A 266 -24.65 -8.07 -10.26
C PHE A 266 -23.83 -9.36 -10.13
N GLN A 267 -24.29 -10.36 -9.36
CA GLN A 267 -23.65 -11.67 -9.23
C GLN A 267 -23.44 -12.40 -10.56
N GLU A 268 -24.22 -12.08 -11.60
CA GLU A 268 -24.12 -12.74 -12.92
C GLU A 268 -22.91 -12.27 -13.74
N VAL A 269 -22.39 -11.08 -13.45
CA VAL A 269 -21.32 -10.43 -14.22
C VAL A 269 -20.05 -10.18 -13.39
N LEU A 270 -20.09 -10.48 -12.10
CA LEU A 270 -18.94 -10.30 -11.23
C LEU A 270 -17.82 -11.26 -11.63
N GLU A 271 -16.59 -10.76 -11.64
CA GLU A 271 -15.39 -11.52 -11.95
C GLU A 271 -14.71 -12.01 -10.67
N PHE A 272 -14.37 -13.28 -10.65
CA PHE A 272 -13.65 -13.94 -9.56
C PHE A 272 -12.31 -14.47 -10.07
N ILE A 273 -11.26 -14.20 -9.33
CA ILE A 273 -9.98 -14.87 -9.46
C ILE A 273 -10.02 -16.09 -8.54
N VAL A 274 -9.77 -17.26 -9.11
CA VAL A 274 -9.69 -18.53 -8.40
C VAL A 274 -8.27 -19.01 -8.46
N GLU A 275 -7.64 -19.23 -7.31
CA GLU A 275 -6.25 -19.61 -7.17
C GLU A 275 -6.13 -20.95 -6.43
N ASP A 276 -5.23 -21.80 -6.88
CA ASP A 276 -4.91 -23.03 -6.15
C ASP A 276 -4.23 -22.69 -4.82
N ASP A 277 -4.52 -23.42 -3.76
CA ASP A 277 -3.80 -23.28 -2.50
C ASP A 277 -2.31 -23.64 -2.66
N LEU A 278 -1.48 -23.00 -1.84
CA LEU A 278 -0.05 -23.26 -1.74
C LEU A 278 0.27 -23.92 -0.38
N PRO A 279 -0.06 -25.20 -0.21
CA PRO A 279 0.19 -25.89 1.04
C PRO A 279 1.69 -25.94 1.34
N ASP A 280 2.05 -26.02 2.63
CA ASP A 280 3.43 -26.10 3.11
C ASP A 280 4.33 -24.90 2.79
N LYS A 281 3.76 -23.76 2.43
CA LYS A 281 4.47 -22.50 2.27
C LYS A 281 4.17 -21.56 3.43
N VAL A 282 5.12 -20.68 3.73
CA VAL A 282 5.01 -19.67 4.78
C VAL A 282 4.94 -18.30 4.13
N GLU A 283 4.09 -17.43 4.67
CA GLU A 283 3.93 -16.06 4.24
C GLU A 283 4.94 -15.16 4.94
N ILE A 284 5.58 -14.29 4.18
CA ILE A 284 6.51 -13.27 4.66
C ILE A 284 6.40 -12.05 3.75
N GLY A 285 6.61 -10.87 4.32
CA GLY A 285 6.51 -9.61 3.61
C GLY A 285 7.77 -8.76 3.68
N LEU A 286 7.89 -7.87 2.71
CA LEU A 286 8.77 -6.73 2.73
C LEU A 286 7.90 -5.48 2.83
N ASP A 287 8.07 -4.74 3.92
CA ASP A 287 7.26 -3.59 4.24
C ASP A 287 8.11 -2.34 4.19
N CYS A 288 7.82 -1.46 3.23
CA CYS A 288 8.64 -0.28 2.97
C CYS A 288 7.83 0.87 2.36
N TYR A 289 8.51 1.79 1.77
CA TYR A 289 7.95 2.80 0.86
C TYR A 289 8.78 2.83 -0.42
N CYS A 290 8.13 3.25 -1.48
CA CYS A 290 8.74 3.35 -2.80
C CYS A 290 8.64 4.79 -3.30
N ILE A 291 9.76 5.34 -3.77
CA ILE A 291 9.84 6.67 -4.36
C ILE A 291 10.36 6.53 -5.79
N ASP A 292 9.47 6.71 -6.76
CA ASP A 292 9.77 6.61 -8.18
C ASP A 292 10.55 5.33 -8.57
N GLY A 293 10.17 4.19 -7.95
CA GLY A 293 10.79 2.87 -8.19
C GLY A 293 12.06 2.61 -7.36
N LYS A 294 12.39 3.46 -6.40
CA LYS A 294 13.52 3.29 -5.49
C LYS A 294 13.02 2.95 -4.08
N TYR A 295 13.77 2.11 -3.39
CA TYR A 295 13.48 1.67 -2.02
C TYR A 295 14.55 2.16 -1.05
N PRO A 296 14.23 2.36 0.24
CA PRO A 296 15.23 2.73 1.25
C PRO A 296 16.25 1.61 1.44
N LYS A 297 17.46 1.99 1.85
CA LYS A 297 18.56 1.04 2.14
C LYS A 297 18.30 0.17 3.37
N ASN A 298 17.42 0.65 4.29
CA ASN A 298 16.95 -0.11 5.42
C ASN A 298 15.45 -0.22 5.34
N THR A 299 14.93 -1.45 5.48
CA THR A 299 13.51 -1.76 5.35
C THR A 299 13.06 -2.69 6.46
N LEU A 300 11.78 -2.70 6.72
CA LEU A 300 11.14 -3.66 7.60
C LEU A 300 10.87 -4.95 6.81
N CYS A 301 11.41 -6.06 7.27
CA CYS A 301 11.06 -7.40 6.79
C CYS A 301 10.31 -8.12 7.91
N GLY A 302 9.15 -8.68 7.60
CA GLY A 302 8.32 -9.22 8.67
C GLY A 302 7.30 -10.26 8.25
N ILE A 303 6.60 -10.74 9.25
CA ILE A 303 5.55 -11.75 9.12
C ILE A 303 4.25 -11.16 9.66
N GLU A 304 3.26 -11.10 8.80
CA GLU A 304 1.88 -10.88 9.21
C GLU A 304 1.27 -12.20 9.70
N VAL A 305 0.67 -12.16 10.86
CA VAL A 305 -0.24 -13.20 11.33
C VAL A 305 -1.65 -12.70 11.06
N LYS A 306 -2.24 -13.22 10.02
CA LYS A 306 -3.51 -12.74 9.42
C LYS A 306 -4.54 -12.35 10.48
N ASP A 307 -5.06 -11.13 10.38
CA ASP A 307 -6.04 -10.52 11.28
C ASP A 307 -5.62 -10.43 12.77
N LEU A 308 -4.39 -10.75 13.13
CA LEU A 308 -3.96 -10.81 14.52
C LEU A 308 -2.82 -9.87 14.87
N GLY A 309 -1.86 -9.69 13.97
CA GLY A 309 -0.74 -8.81 14.22
C GLY A 309 0.46 -9.03 13.29
N TYR A 310 1.58 -8.41 13.64
CA TYR A 310 2.78 -8.37 12.83
C TYR A 310 4.04 -8.41 13.71
N VAL A 311 5.07 -9.06 13.21
CA VAL A 311 6.43 -9.06 13.79
C VAL A 311 7.44 -8.85 12.68
N GLY A 312 8.36 -7.89 12.85
CA GLY A 312 9.37 -7.62 11.84
C GLY A 312 10.67 -7.06 12.40
N GLU A 313 11.70 -7.10 11.57
CA GLU A 313 13.03 -6.57 11.84
C GLU A 313 13.41 -5.51 10.80
N MET A 314 13.91 -4.37 11.27
CA MET A 314 14.58 -3.37 10.43
C MET A 314 15.95 -3.87 10.03
N MET A 315 16.16 -4.06 8.73
CA MET A 315 17.42 -4.60 8.23
C MET A 315 17.85 -3.93 6.91
N PRO A 316 19.15 -3.99 6.58
CA PRO A 316 19.60 -3.50 5.29
C PRO A 316 18.94 -4.27 4.13
N TYR A 317 18.35 -3.55 3.17
CA TYR A 317 17.67 -4.14 2.00
C TYR A 317 18.55 -5.18 1.28
N LYS A 318 19.86 -4.91 1.13
CA LYS A 318 20.82 -5.81 0.50
C LYS A 318 21.05 -7.13 1.24
N ASP A 319 20.72 -7.18 2.54
CA ASP A 319 20.90 -8.36 3.40
C ASP A 319 19.61 -9.20 3.49
N ILE A 320 18.51 -8.69 2.93
CA ILE A 320 17.24 -9.44 2.81
C ILE A 320 17.41 -10.54 1.76
N PRO A 321 17.00 -11.78 2.04
CA PRO A 321 17.08 -12.87 1.06
C PRO A 321 16.41 -12.54 -0.27
N GLU A 322 17.10 -12.84 -1.37
CA GLU A 322 16.63 -12.53 -2.73
C GLU A 322 15.20 -13.01 -3.02
N PRO A 323 14.73 -14.19 -2.56
CA PRO A 323 13.33 -14.54 -2.79
C PRO A 323 12.32 -13.52 -2.24
N ILE A 324 12.65 -12.78 -1.19
CA ILE A 324 11.76 -11.77 -0.58
C ILE A 324 11.79 -10.48 -1.39
N THR A 325 12.95 -10.07 -1.93
CA THR A 325 13.08 -8.83 -2.70
C THR A 325 12.76 -8.98 -4.18
N ARG A 326 12.74 -10.20 -4.72
CA ARG A 326 12.60 -10.47 -6.17
C ARG A 326 11.41 -9.75 -6.81
N TRP A 327 10.27 -9.75 -6.14
CA TRP A 327 9.10 -9.04 -6.66
C TRP A 327 9.32 -7.53 -6.71
N THR A 328 9.75 -6.92 -5.60
CA THR A 328 10.01 -5.47 -5.51
C THR A 328 11.05 -5.03 -6.53
N ASP A 329 12.14 -5.76 -6.66
CA ASP A 329 13.20 -5.45 -7.63
C ASP A 329 12.68 -5.52 -9.08
N THR A 330 11.90 -6.55 -9.39
CA THR A 330 11.30 -6.72 -10.72
C THR A 330 10.28 -5.62 -11.02
N MET A 331 9.46 -5.25 -10.04
CA MET A 331 8.37 -4.29 -10.21
C MET A 331 8.82 -2.83 -10.07
N ALA A 332 10.05 -2.56 -9.61
CA ALA A 332 10.59 -1.22 -9.43
C ALA A 332 10.42 -0.30 -10.67
N LYS A 333 10.66 -0.85 -11.86
CA LYS A 333 10.49 -0.13 -13.13
C LYS A 333 9.04 0.31 -13.39
N TYR A 334 8.06 -0.49 -12.97
CA TYR A 334 6.63 -0.16 -13.12
C TYR A 334 6.22 0.90 -12.11
N MET A 335 6.69 0.78 -10.87
CA MET A 335 6.50 1.79 -9.83
C MET A 335 7.10 3.14 -10.24
N GLY A 336 8.34 3.14 -10.78
CA GLY A 336 8.98 4.34 -11.29
C GLY A 336 8.18 5.01 -12.39
N ARG A 337 7.62 4.25 -13.33
CA ARG A 337 6.78 4.77 -14.42
C ARG A 337 5.46 5.33 -13.95
N ALA A 338 4.87 4.72 -12.93
CA ALA A 338 3.65 5.22 -12.30
C ALA A 338 3.89 6.51 -11.50
N GLY A 339 5.15 6.89 -11.27
CA GLY A 339 5.52 7.98 -10.37
C GLY A 339 5.12 7.69 -8.93
N TYR A 340 5.22 6.43 -8.52
CA TYR A 340 4.81 5.95 -7.21
C TYR A 340 5.60 6.62 -6.08
N ARG A 341 4.91 7.20 -5.10
CA ARG A 341 5.52 7.85 -3.95
C ARG A 341 4.66 7.61 -2.71
N GLY A 342 4.79 6.43 -2.14
CA GLY A 342 3.93 5.97 -1.06
C GLY A 342 4.46 4.73 -0.36
N PHE A 343 3.72 4.26 0.63
CA PHE A 343 3.99 2.98 1.25
C PHE A 343 3.74 1.85 0.26
N LEU A 344 4.51 0.79 0.41
CA LEU A 344 4.43 -0.41 -0.41
C LEU A 344 4.75 -1.62 0.45
N SER A 345 3.89 -2.61 0.40
CA SER A 345 4.17 -3.93 0.98
C SER A 345 4.00 -5.00 -0.08
N ASN A 346 4.72 -6.09 0.05
CA ASN A 346 4.50 -7.30 -0.71
C ASN A 346 4.29 -8.49 0.25
N GLU A 347 3.32 -9.33 -0.08
CA GLU A 347 3.07 -10.58 0.62
C GLU A 347 3.44 -11.73 -0.29
N ILE A 348 4.44 -12.50 0.09
CA ILE A 348 4.91 -13.66 -0.67
C ILE A 348 4.81 -14.93 0.16
N ARG A 349 4.60 -16.07 -0.49
CA ARG A 349 4.69 -17.39 0.13
C ARG A 349 5.89 -18.15 -0.39
N ILE A 350 6.75 -18.58 0.53
CA ILE A 350 7.97 -19.34 0.25
C ILE A 350 7.84 -20.75 0.84
N GLY A 351 8.28 -21.75 0.09
CA GLY A 351 8.37 -23.13 0.54
C GLY A 351 9.76 -23.72 0.34
N LYS A 352 9.87 -25.06 0.37
CA LYS A 352 11.12 -25.80 0.16
C LYS A 352 11.73 -25.59 -1.22
N ASP A 353 10.93 -25.20 -2.21
CA ASP A 353 11.37 -24.82 -3.56
C ASP A 353 12.07 -23.45 -3.58
N LYS A 354 11.96 -22.66 -2.53
CA LYS A 354 12.46 -21.29 -2.38
C LYS A 354 11.90 -20.31 -3.42
N GLU A 355 10.87 -20.70 -4.15
CA GLU A 355 10.21 -19.81 -5.10
C GLU A 355 9.23 -18.87 -4.37
N PRO A 356 9.34 -17.55 -4.61
CA PRO A 356 8.48 -16.55 -3.97
C PRO A 356 7.17 -16.36 -4.74
N TYR A 357 6.14 -17.05 -4.31
CA TYR A 357 4.81 -16.86 -4.88
C TYR A 357 4.15 -15.61 -4.31
N MET A 358 3.93 -14.63 -5.15
CA MET A 358 3.26 -13.40 -4.76
C MET A 358 1.77 -13.65 -4.48
N ILE A 359 1.32 -13.25 -3.29
CA ILE A 359 -0.07 -13.39 -2.84
C ILE A 359 -0.85 -12.11 -3.12
N ASP A 360 -0.37 -10.99 -2.58
CA ASP A 360 -0.95 -9.68 -2.82
C ASP A 360 0.15 -8.60 -2.83
N ALA A 361 -0.03 -7.60 -3.70
CA ALA A 361 0.69 -6.33 -3.64
C ALA A 361 -0.16 -5.36 -2.83
N THR A 362 0.44 -4.70 -1.84
CA THR A 362 -0.22 -3.66 -1.06
C THR A 362 0.37 -2.32 -1.46
N CYS A 363 -0.30 -1.65 -2.41
CA CYS A 363 0.16 -0.38 -3.00
C CYS A 363 -0.40 0.83 -2.23
N ARG A 364 -0.43 0.74 -0.91
CA ARG A 364 -0.97 1.70 0.04
C ARG A 364 -0.30 1.53 1.40
N ALA A 365 -0.73 2.30 2.40
CA ALA A 365 -0.34 2.01 3.78
C ALA A 365 -0.88 0.62 4.18
N PRO A 366 -0.01 -0.34 4.53
CA PRO A 366 -0.43 -1.68 4.93
C PRO A 366 -1.06 -1.65 6.34
N CYS A 367 -2.01 -2.52 6.60
CA CYS A 367 -2.63 -2.60 7.92
C CYS A 367 -2.82 -4.09 8.29
N PRO A 368 -1.88 -4.65 9.12
CA PRO A 368 -0.61 -4.09 9.60
C PRO A 368 0.46 -3.96 8.52
N PRO A 369 1.62 -3.31 8.71
CA PRO A 369 2.17 -2.66 9.91
C PRO A 369 2.16 -1.12 9.89
N ASN A 370 1.15 -0.45 9.32
CA ASN A 370 1.14 1.03 9.27
C ASN A 370 1.20 1.68 10.65
N GLU A 371 0.53 1.09 11.63
CA GLU A 371 0.47 1.60 12.99
C GLU A 371 1.85 1.54 13.64
N LEU A 372 2.61 0.49 13.36
CA LEU A 372 4.00 0.34 13.77
C LEU A 372 4.89 1.38 13.08
N TYR A 373 4.73 1.65 11.76
CA TYR A 373 5.51 2.67 11.06
C TYR A 373 5.39 4.04 11.69
N CYS A 374 4.20 4.39 12.20
CA CYS A 374 3.97 5.67 12.85
C CYS A 374 4.91 5.94 14.02
N GLU A 375 5.45 4.92 14.64
CA GLU A 375 6.37 5.07 15.78
C GLU A 375 7.77 4.52 15.51
N LEU A 376 7.88 3.45 14.71
CA LEU A 376 9.16 2.86 14.37
C LEU A 376 10.01 3.80 13.51
N TYR A 377 9.39 4.56 12.57
CA TYR A 377 10.10 5.58 11.78
C TYR A 377 10.03 6.93 12.49
N THR A 378 11.10 7.29 13.25
CA THR A 378 11.13 8.52 14.02
C THR A 378 11.03 9.76 13.14
N ASN A 379 11.52 9.68 11.89
CA ASN A 379 11.47 10.72 10.86
C ASN A 379 10.37 10.51 9.80
N LEU A 380 9.25 9.86 10.15
CA LEU A 380 8.17 9.56 9.23
C LEU A 380 7.68 10.78 8.43
N SER A 381 7.53 11.92 9.11
CA SER A 381 7.05 13.15 8.48
C SER A 381 8.02 13.69 7.43
N GLU A 382 9.34 13.54 7.64
CA GLU A 382 10.36 13.90 6.64
C GLU A 382 10.34 12.94 5.44
N ILE A 383 10.17 11.64 5.70
CA ILE A 383 10.01 10.63 4.65
C ILE A 383 8.85 11.00 3.73
N ILE A 384 7.70 11.32 4.30
CA ILE A 384 6.50 11.69 3.55
C ILE A 384 6.68 13.02 2.83
N TRP A 385 7.20 14.05 3.49
CA TRP A 385 7.39 15.38 2.93
C TRP A 385 8.33 15.38 1.72
N HIS A 386 9.50 14.81 1.88
CA HIS A 386 10.51 14.75 0.82
C HIS A 386 10.15 13.71 -0.24
N GLY A 387 9.60 12.56 0.18
CA GLY A 387 9.15 11.50 -0.72
C GLY A 387 8.05 11.97 -1.67
N ALA A 388 7.11 12.79 -1.20
CA ALA A 388 6.09 13.43 -2.04
C ALA A 388 6.69 14.27 -3.17
N ASN A 389 7.92 14.76 -3.00
CA ASN A 389 8.67 15.52 -4.02
C ASN A 389 9.70 14.67 -4.80
N GLY A 390 9.64 13.34 -4.67
CA GLY A 390 10.53 12.43 -5.39
C GLY A 390 11.90 12.22 -4.74
N VAL A 391 12.12 12.71 -3.52
CA VAL A 391 13.37 12.56 -2.79
C VAL A 391 13.24 11.41 -1.78
N LEU A 392 14.06 10.38 -1.96
CA LEU A 392 14.11 9.25 -1.04
C LEU A 392 14.90 9.64 0.22
N VAL A 393 14.24 9.63 1.37
CA VAL A 393 14.84 9.83 2.69
C VAL A 393 14.93 8.49 3.39
N GLU A 394 16.08 8.16 3.97
CA GLU A 394 16.26 6.91 4.71
C GLU A 394 15.50 6.95 6.03
N PRO A 395 14.88 5.83 6.47
CA PRO A 395 14.21 5.77 7.76
C PRO A 395 15.22 5.81 8.90
N ILE A 396 14.86 6.49 9.98
CA ILE A 396 15.60 6.48 11.25
C ILE A 396 14.74 5.65 12.22
N PRO A 397 15.08 4.36 12.43
CA PRO A 397 14.28 3.49 13.26
C PRO A 397 14.43 3.83 14.75
N ALA A 398 13.34 3.68 15.51
CA ALA A 398 13.32 3.79 16.96
C ALA A 398 13.85 2.52 17.68
N GLY A 399 13.96 1.41 16.97
CA GLY A 399 14.47 0.12 17.41
C GLY A 399 14.70 -0.81 16.22
N LYS A 400 15.36 -1.92 16.47
CA LYS A 400 15.65 -2.94 15.45
C LYS A 400 14.43 -3.81 15.14
N PHE A 401 13.66 -4.16 16.16
CA PHE A 401 12.45 -4.99 16.05
C PHE A 401 11.19 -4.16 16.26
N GLY A 402 10.13 -4.57 15.59
CA GLY A 402 8.80 -4.02 15.75
C GLY A 402 7.75 -5.12 15.88
N VAL A 403 6.78 -4.86 16.74
CA VAL A 403 5.63 -5.74 16.99
C VAL A 403 4.36 -4.91 16.92
N GLU A 404 3.36 -5.43 16.24
CA GLU A 404 2.01 -4.90 16.21
C GLU A 404 1.01 -6.00 16.54
N VAL A 405 0.05 -5.72 17.44
CA VAL A 405 -1.03 -6.64 17.82
C VAL A 405 -2.36 -5.94 17.63
N ILE A 406 -3.23 -6.53 16.84
CA ILE A 406 -4.53 -5.98 16.49
C ILE A 406 -5.51 -6.07 17.66
N LEU A 407 -6.20 -4.98 17.95
CA LEU A 407 -7.30 -4.90 18.90
C LEU A 407 -8.61 -5.22 18.21
N LYS A 408 -9.44 -6.07 18.82
CA LYS A 408 -10.73 -6.48 18.27
C LYS A 408 -11.87 -6.27 19.23
N SER A 409 -13.03 -5.88 18.68
CA SER A 409 -14.30 -5.82 19.42
C SER A 409 -15.47 -6.10 18.49
N ALA A 410 -16.14 -7.23 18.64
CA ALA A 410 -17.38 -7.50 17.93
C ALA A 410 -18.54 -6.55 18.34
N TRP A 411 -18.42 -5.89 19.48
CA TRP A 411 -19.38 -4.86 19.89
C TRP A 411 -19.27 -3.59 19.03
N ALA A 412 -18.05 -3.20 18.71
CA ALA A 412 -17.76 -1.97 17.96
C ALA A 412 -18.27 -2.01 16.52
N GLU A 413 -18.49 -3.17 15.94
CA GLU A 413 -19.06 -3.32 14.59
C GLU A 413 -20.36 -2.50 14.42
N LYS A 414 -21.24 -2.52 15.40
CA LYS A 414 -22.59 -1.88 15.34
C LYS A 414 -22.85 -0.86 16.42
N ASN A 415 -21.92 -0.67 17.35
CA ASN A 415 -22.14 0.16 18.52
C ASN A 415 -20.92 1.07 18.76
N TRP A 416 -21.17 2.26 19.28
CA TRP A 416 -20.14 3.12 19.82
C TRP A 416 -19.38 2.39 20.93
N GLN A 417 -18.06 2.27 20.76
CA GLN A 417 -17.19 1.58 21.70
C GLN A 417 -16.31 2.59 22.41
N GLN A 418 -16.54 2.81 23.69
CA GLN A 418 -15.58 3.55 24.51
C GLN A 418 -14.35 2.69 24.77
N ILE A 419 -13.17 3.31 24.66
CA ILE A 419 -11.88 2.70 25.01
C ILE A 419 -11.09 3.68 25.87
N SER A 420 -10.49 3.18 26.94
CA SER A 420 -9.58 3.92 27.81
C SER A 420 -8.30 3.14 28.05
N PHE A 421 -7.24 3.84 28.35
CA PHE A 421 -5.90 3.30 28.61
C PHE A 421 -5.06 4.33 29.36
N ASP A 422 -3.93 3.91 29.94
CA ASP A 422 -2.98 4.83 30.56
C ASP A 422 -2.41 5.80 29.51
N PRO A 423 -2.60 7.13 29.65
CA PRO A 423 -2.17 8.13 28.68
C PRO A 423 -0.69 8.09 28.29
N LYS A 424 0.17 7.55 29.16
CA LYS A 424 1.61 7.37 28.85
C LYS A 424 1.84 6.45 27.64
N TYR A 425 0.89 5.54 27.34
CA TYR A 425 0.94 4.61 26.22
C TYR A 425 0.20 5.08 24.96
N ARG A 426 -0.24 6.37 24.91
CA ARG A 426 -0.94 6.89 23.72
C ARG A 426 -0.18 6.65 22.41
N ARG A 427 1.14 6.66 22.44
CA ARG A 427 1.97 6.36 21.27
C ARG A 427 1.93 4.90 20.88
N ASN A 428 1.76 4.01 21.82
CA ASN A 428 1.71 2.56 21.60
C ASN A 428 0.32 2.07 21.19
N ILE A 429 -0.73 2.80 21.55
CA ILE A 429 -2.12 2.42 21.26
C ILE A 429 -2.63 3.23 20.09
N LYS A 430 -2.90 2.55 18.99
CA LYS A 430 -3.39 3.10 17.73
C LYS A 430 -4.87 2.75 17.59
N LEU A 431 -5.67 3.71 17.14
CA LEU A 431 -7.12 3.55 17.08
C LEU A 431 -7.62 3.71 15.65
N PHE A 432 -8.49 2.82 15.22
CA PHE A 432 -9.20 2.90 13.95
C PHE A 432 -10.57 3.53 14.18
N ASN A 433 -11.08 4.23 13.19
CA ASN A 433 -12.42 4.85 13.24
C ASN A 433 -12.68 5.69 14.50
N ALA A 434 -11.65 6.31 15.05
CA ALA A 434 -11.72 6.93 16.36
C ALA A 434 -12.16 8.38 16.35
N VAL A 435 -12.82 8.77 17.44
CA VAL A 435 -13.10 10.15 17.84
C VAL A 435 -12.69 10.35 19.30
N LYS A 436 -12.49 11.60 19.70
CA LYS A 436 -12.25 11.98 21.08
C LYS A 436 -13.28 13.03 21.52
N VAL A 437 -14.05 12.70 22.55
CA VAL A 437 -15.07 13.58 23.13
C VAL A 437 -14.84 13.66 24.63
N ASP A 438 -14.72 14.86 25.17
CA ASP A 438 -14.52 15.11 26.62
C ASP A 438 -13.39 14.22 27.20
N ASP A 439 -12.23 14.18 26.53
CA ASP A 439 -11.06 13.38 26.88
C ASP A 439 -11.22 11.84 26.81
N ASN A 440 -12.35 11.35 26.35
CA ASN A 440 -12.59 9.94 26.14
C ASN A 440 -12.49 9.57 24.66
N TYR A 441 -11.87 8.43 24.37
CA TYR A 441 -11.83 7.88 23.02
C TYR A 441 -13.02 6.96 22.77
N TYR A 442 -13.55 7.06 21.57
CA TYR A 442 -14.64 6.20 21.10
C TYR A 442 -14.33 5.71 19.69
N ILE A 443 -14.62 4.44 19.45
CA ILE A 443 -14.64 3.86 18.10
C ILE A 443 -16.03 4.09 17.52
N VAL A 444 -16.08 4.68 16.35
CA VAL A 444 -17.31 4.94 15.60
C VAL A 444 -17.71 3.66 14.89
N PRO A 445 -18.95 3.14 15.04
CA PRO A 445 -19.38 1.95 14.34
C PRO A 445 -19.36 2.16 12.83
N GLN A 446 -18.89 1.14 12.12
CA GLN A 446 -18.88 1.08 10.66
C GLN A 446 -19.85 -0.02 10.21
N ASP A 447 -20.53 0.19 9.08
CA ASP A 447 -21.53 -0.77 8.57
C ASP A 447 -20.89 -1.88 7.69
N ASP A 448 -19.57 -2.10 7.81
CA ASP A 448 -18.77 -2.95 6.92
C ASP A 448 -18.28 -4.26 7.55
N GLU A 449 -18.91 -4.72 8.63
CA GLU A 449 -18.58 -5.96 9.35
C GLU A 449 -17.16 -5.96 9.97
N MET A 450 -16.55 -4.80 10.12
CA MET A 450 -15.21 -4.67 10.66
C MET A 450 -15.21 -4.75 12.19
N ILE A 451 -14.41 -5.66 12.72
CA ILE A 451 -14.26 -5.86 14.18
C ILE A 451 -12.91 -5.36 14.71
N GLU A 452 -11.98 -5.01 13.84
CA GLU A 452 -10.70 -4.40 14.18
C GLU A 452 -10.94 -2.95 14.60
N ILE A 453 -10.46 -2.60 15.79
CA ILE A 453 -10.68 -1.27 16.39
C ILE A 453 -9.40 -0.49 16.59
N GLY A 454 -8.27 -1.09 16.28
CA GLY A 454 -6.96 -0.50 16.46
C GLY A 454 -5.86 -1.53 16.61
N ALA A 455 -4.70 -1.07 17.06
CA ALA A 455 -3.54 -1.91 17.31
C ALA A 455 -2.76 -1.43 18.54
N VAL A 456 -1.96 -2.32 19.11
CA VAL A 456 -0.94 -2.00 20.10
C VAL A 456 0.42 -2.25 19.44
N VAL A 457 1.29 -1.24 19.45
CA VAL A 457 2.60 -1.30 18.81
C VAL A 457 3.72 -1.17 19.84
N GLY A 458 4.81 -1.90 19.59
CA GLY A 458 6.02 -1.83 20.38
C GLY A 458 7.26 -2.00 19.50
N TRP A 459 8.38 -1.46 19.96
CA TRP A 459 9.65 -1.52 19.28
C TRP A 459 10.79 -1.62 20.28
N GLY A 460 11.93 -2.15 19.86
CA GLY A 460 13.12 -2.30 20.71
C GLY A 460 14.31 -2.77 19.91
N ASP A 461 15.48 -2.78 20.55
CA ASP A 461 16.69 -3.33 19.95
C ASP A 461 16.67 -4.87 19.96
N THR A 462 15.84 -5.45 20.84
CA THR A 462 15.51 -6.87 20.86
C THR A 462 14.01 -7.08 20.66
N LEU A 463 13.65 -8.28 20.20
CA LEU A 463 12.24 -8.65 20.04
C LEU A 463 11.52 -8.69 21.39
N GLU A 464 12.19 -9.13 22.45
CA GLU A 464 11.66 -9.19 23.81
C GLU A 464 11.27 -7.80 24.33
N GLU A 465 12.09 -6.76 24.07
CA GLU A 465 11.77 -5.38 24.43
C GLU A 465 10.51 -4.89 23.71
N ALA A 466 10.39 -5.18 22.42
CA ALA A 466 9.20 -4.82 21.64
C ALA A 466 7.94 -5.52 22.16
N ILE A 467 8.04 -6.81 22.52
CA ILE A 467 6.94 -7.60 23.08
C ILE A 467 6.52 -7.06 24.45
N GLU A 468 7.48 -6.75 25.31
CA GLU A 468 7.18 -6.26 26.66
C GLU A 468 6.47 -4.89 26.57
N MET A 469 6.93 -4.01 25.68
CA MET A 469 6.27 -2.73 25.43
C MET A 469 4.81 -2.91 24.98
N VAL A 470 4.54 -3.85 24.09
CA VAL A 470 3.17 -4.17 23.64
C VAL A 470 2.33 -4.70 24.81
N LYS A 471 2.87 -5.60 25.65
CA LYS A 471 2.16 -6.13 26.81
C LYS A 471 1.83 -5.04 27.81
N GLU A 472 2.83 -4.25 28.22
CA GLU A 472 2.64 -3.17 29.18
C GLU A 472 1.57 -2.17 28.71
N ALA A 473 1.58 -1.80 27.44
CA ALA A 473 0.58 -0.89 26.87
C ALA A 473 -0.81 -1.56 26.80
N GLY A 474 -0.87 -2.77 26.26
CA GLY A 474 -2.11 -3.52 26.07
C GLY A 474 -2.84 -3.86 27.36
N ASP A 475 -2.09 -4.17 28.44
CA ASP A 475 -2.65 -4.48 29.76
C ASP A 475 -3.37 -3.28 30.42
N THR A 476 -3.14 -2.07 29.91
CA THR A 476 -3.84 -0.86 30.40
C THR A 476 -5.17 -0.60 29.69
N ILE A 477 -5.48 -1.36 28.63
CA ILE A 477 -6.67 -1.11 27.83
C ILE A 477 -7.92 -1.60 28.55
N GLU A 478 -8.88 -0.71 28.68
CA GLU A 478 -10.20 -0.99 29.24
C GLU A 478 -11.30 -0.65 28.22
N GLY A 479 -12.29 -1.51 28.12
CA GLY A 479 -13.46 -1.33 27.26
C GLY A 479 -14.30 -2.60 27.14
N TYR A 480 -15.59 -2.45 26.90
CA TYR A 480 -16.52 -3.57 26.84
C TYR A 480 -16.22 -4.47 25.63
N GLY A 481 -15.91 -5.75 25.90
CA GLY A 481 -15.71 -6.76 24.85
C GLY A 481 -14.44 -6.58 24.01
N ILE A 482 -13.55 -5.66 24.37
CA ILE A 482 -12.25 -5.50 23.69
C ILE A 482 -11.39 -6.74 23.96
N LYS A 483 -10.77 -7.24 22.90
CA LYS A 483 -9.86 -8.38 22.95
C LYS A 483 -8.45 -7.94 22.56
N PHE A 484 -7.51 -8.25 23.41
CA PHE A 484 -6.08 -8.09 23.22
C PHE A 484 -5.38 -9.41 23.57
N ASN A 485 -4.46 -9.87 22.71
CA ASN A 485 -3.69 -11.09 22.95
C ASN A 485 -2.38 -11.06 22.16
N VAL A 486 -1.28 -11.30 22.82
CA VAL A 486 0.08 -11.36 22.23
C VAL A 486 0.42 -12.72 21.58
N GLY A 487 -0.52 -13.65 21.52
CA GLY A 487 -0.33 -14.94 20.83
C GLY A 487 0.19 -14.86 19.38
N PRO A 488 -0.13 -13.83 18.61
CA PRO A 488 0.44 -13.64 17.25
C PRO A 488 1.97 -13.67 17.21
N VAL A 489 2.64 -13.20 18.25
CA VAL A 489 4.10 -13.20 18.33
C VAL A 489 4.68 -14.61 18.30
N GLU A 490 4.10 -15.55 19.07
CA GLU A 490 4.56 -16.94 19.06
C GLU A 490 4.27 -17.62 17.72
N MET A 491 3.13 -17.31 17.09
CA MET A 491 2.81 -17.80 15.75
C MET A 491 3.81 -17.28 14.71
N ALA A 492 4.22 -16.02 14.79
CA ALA A 492 5.23 -15.45 13.90
C ALA A 492 6.60 -16.15 14.09
N LYS A 493 7.01 -16.42 15.34
CA LYS A 493 8.24 -17.19 15.63
C LYS A 493 8.21 -18.59 15.00
N GLU A 494 7.08 -19.30 15.11
CA GLU A 494 6.91 -20.61 14.47
C GLU A 494 7.04 -20.53 12.94
N GLN A 495 6.51 -19.46 12.34
CA GLN A 495 6.62 -19.23 10.89
C GLN A 495 8.07 -18.93 10.47
N VAL A 496 8.80 -18.11 11.22
CA VAL A 496 10.23 -17.85 10.96
C VAL A 496 11.03 -19.14 11.03
N ALA A 497 10.87 -19.92 12.08
CA ALA A 497 11.55 -21.21 12.22
C ALA A 497 11.28 -22.14 11.02
N LYS A 498 10.04 -22.15 10.53
CA LYS A 498 9.66 -22.94 9.35
C LYS A 498 10.31 -22.43 8.06
N ILE A 499 10.44 -21.11 7.87
CA ILE A 499 11.14 -20.53 6.71
C ILE A 499 12.64 -20.86 6.77
N GLU A 500 13.24 -20.84 7.94
CA GLU A 500 14.64 -21.24 8.16
C GLU A 500 14.89 -22.70 7.81
N GLU A 501 13.95 -23.61 8.11
CA GLU A 501 14.00 -25.01 7.65
C GLU A 501 14.02 -25.13 6.11
N PHE A 502 13.45 -24.16 5.40
CA PHE A 502 13.53 -24.09 3.94
C PHE A 502 14.87 -23.52 3.44
N GLY A 503 15.74 -23.08 4.35
CA GLY A 503 17.04 -22.49 4.05
C GLY A 503 16.93 -21.04 3.54
N VAL A 504 15.94 -20.31 4.00
CA VAL A 504 15.79 -18.87 3.84
C VAL A 504 15.74 -18.28 5.24
N SER A 505 16.72 -17.44 5.61
CA SER A 505 16.76 -16.80 6.93
C SER A 505 16.36 -15.33 6.76
N PRO A 506 15.09 -15.00 6.99
CA PRO A 506 14.58 -13.64 6.77
C PRO A 506 15.11 -12.65 7.82
N PHE A 507 15.13 -13.05 9.09
CA PHE A 507 15.67 -12.31 10.23
C PHE A 507 15.82 -13.28 11.42
N SER A 508 16.62 -12.90 12.43
CA SER A 508 16.88 -13.73 13.60
C SER A 508 15.93 -13.38 14.73
N ILE A 509 15.12 -14.33 15.15
CA ILE A 509 14.27 -14.22 16.36
C ILE A 509 14.93 -14.90 17.57
N GLU A 510 16.13 -15.47 17.43
CA GLU A 510 16.80 -16.15 18.55
C GLU A 510 17.19 -15.13 19.64
N SER A 511 16.69 -15.39 20.84
CA SER A 511 17.17 -14.73 22.06
C SER A 511 18.64 -15.09 22.28
N GLU A 512 19.50 -14.14 22.65
CA GLU A 512 20.90 -14.33 23.08
C GLU A 512 21.02 -15.20 24.35
N LYS A 513 20.29 -16.31 24.47
CA LYS A 513 20.30 -17.17 25.64
C LYS A 513 21.30 -18.33 25.60
N GLU A 514 22.15 -18.42 24.57
CA GLU A 514 23.20 -19.46 24.52
C GLU A 514 24.62 -18.89 24.39
N GLN A 515 24.97 -17.86 25.16
CA GLN A 515 26.36 -17.52 25.42
C GLN A 515 26.55 -17.17 26.91
N SER A 516 26.42 -18.14 27.78
CA SER A 516 26.94 -18.04 29.17
C SER A 516 27.55 -19.36 29.62
#